data_8a1e13389dc1f8d14e5aebd76a3a92f0
#
_entry.id   8a1e13389dc1f8d14e5aebd76a3a92f0
#
_cell.length_a   1.000
_cell.length_b   1.000
_cell.length_c   1.000
_cell.angle_alpha   90.00
_cell.angle_beta   90.00
_cell.angle_gamma   90.00
#
_symmetry.space_group_name_H-M   'P 1'
#
loop_
_entity.id
_entity.type
_entity.pdbx_description
1 polymer ?
#
loop_
_entity_poly.entity_id
_entity_poly.type
_entity_poly.pdbx_seq_one_letter_code
_entity_poly.pdbx_strand_id
1 'polypeptide(L)'
;MEYLASIMLSGFLIGVFVSAPMGPIGVLVIQRTLNKGRRPALFTGLGASLSDMIYCLLTGLGLSFVTDFIESNQSVLQIIGSVFLAAYAVYLFVHNPSRQLATPKLKSNTYLRDFGTGFLFTFANPLILFFIIGLFARFSFLAPECQAYHYVAGYLSIAAGAICWWLLVTFFIDKVRSHFNVRSMWIINRIIASVLLLMSLVGVITGIHALI
;
A
#
# COMPACT_ATOMS: atom_id res chain seq x y z
N MET A 1 -10.83 -2.69 -28.29
CA MET A 1 -10.50 -1.40 -27.64
C MET A 1 -11.12 -1.29 -26.23
N GLU A 2 -12.34 -1.73 -26.03
CA GLU A 2 -13.02 -1.68 -24.71
C GLU A 2 -12.27 -2.49 -23.63
N TYR A 3 -11.76 -3.67 -23.98
CA TYR A 3 -11.02 -4.51 -23.05
C TYR A 3 -9.70 -3.89 -22.60
N LEU A 4 -8.97 -3.23 -23.52
CA LEU A 4 -7.74 -2.51 -23.17
C LEU A 4 -8.01 -1.35 -22.21
N ALA A 5 -9.07 -0.58 -22.45
CA ALA A 5 -9.46 0.51 -21.56
C ALA A 5 -9.86 -0.01 -20.16
N SER A 6 -10.58 -1.13 -20.11
CA SER A 6 -10.96 -1.79 -18.86
C SER A 6 -9.74 -2.22 -18.04
N ILE A 7 -8.75 -2.88 -18.64
CA ILE A 7 -7.54 -3.34 -17.95
C ILE A 7 -6.65 -2.18 -17.50
N MET A 8 -6.59 -1.11 -18.28
CA MET A 8 -5.87 0.11 -17.89
C MET A 8 -6.55 0.80 -16.71
N LEU A 9 -7.88 0.90 -16.70
CA LEU A 9 -8.62 1.47 -15.58
C LEU A 9 -8.48 0.62 -14.33
N SER A 10 -8.63 -0.70 -14.45
CA SER A 10 -8.41 -1.64 -13.35
C SER A 10 -6.99 -1.54 -12.81
N GLY A 11 -5.98 -1.52 -13.70
CA GLY A 11 -4.58 -1.35 -13.30
C GLY A 11 -4.35 -0.02 -12.56
N PHE A 12 -4.88 1.08 -13.06
CA PHE A 12 -4.76 2.38 -12.38
C PHE A 12 -5.38 2.35 -10.99
N LEU A 13 -6.59 1.80 -10.85
CA LEU A 13 -7.24 1.66 -9.55
C LEU A 13 -6.47 0.74 -8.61
N ILE A 14 -5.93 -0.38 -9.10
CA ILE A 14 -5.07 -1.27 -8.32
C ILE A 14 -3.87 -0.48 -7.79
N GLY A 15 -3.18 0.29 -8.64
CA GLY A 15 -2.03 1.10 -8.23
C GLY A 15 -2.38 2.12 -7.15
N VAL A 16 -3.51 2.79 -7.26
CA VAL A 16 -4.02 3.69 -6.23
C VAL A 16 -4.31 2.92 -4.94
N PHE A 17 -5.05 1.81 -5.00
CA PHE A 17 -5.45 1.06 -3.82
C PHE A 17 -4.28 0.36 -3.12
N VAL A 18 -3.26 -0.10 -3.84
CA VAL A 18 -2.05 -0.67 -3.22
C VAL A 18 -1.29 0.37 -2.42
N SER A 19 -1.21 1.60 -2.94
CA SER A 19 -0.49 2.70 -2.31
C SER A 19 -1.32 3.48 -1.27
N ALA A 20 -2.67 3.35 -1.30
CA ALA A 20 -3.60 4.13 -0.46
C ALA A 20 -3.58 3.74 1.03
N PRO A 21 -3.41 2.48 1.44
CA PRO A 21 -3.33 2.14 2.85
C PRO A 21 -2.16 2.87 3.49
N MET A 22 -2.47 3.84 4.36
CA MET A 22 -1.46 4.63 5.07
C MET A 22 -0.79 3.80 6.17
N GLY A 23 -0.05 2.78 5.75
CA GLY A 23 0.83 2.03 6.62
C GLY A 23 2.02 2.87 7.12
N PRO A 24 3.08 2.22 7.65
CA PRO A 24 4.28 2.91 8.13
C PRO A 24 4.89 3.83 7.07
N ILE A 25 4.77 3.45 5.79
CA ILE A 25 5.29 4.23 4.67
C ILE A 25 4.49 5.51 4.45
N GLY A 26 3.15 5.46 4.55
CA GLY A 26 2.31 6.65 4.43
C GLY A 26 2.62 7.68 5.52
N VAL A 27 2.77 7.22 6.77
CA VAL A 27 3.20 8.07 7.89
C VAL A 27 4.56 8.69 7.61
N LEU A 28 5.53 7.91 7.10
CA LEU A 28 6.85 8.39 6.75
C LEU A 28 6.81 9.46 5.64
N VAL A 29 6.00 9.26 4.60
CA VAL A 29 5.82 10.24 3.51
C VAL A 29 5.20 11.53 4.04
N ILE A 30 4.17 11.43 4.90
CA ILE A 30 3.56 12.60 5.54
C ILE A 30 4.61 13.35 6.37
N GLN A 31 5.33 12.67 7.25
CA GLN A 31 6.38 13.26 8.07
C GLN A 31 7.47 13.95 7.24
N ARG A 32 7.93 13.29 6.16
CA ARG A 32 8.92 13.87 5.26
C ARG A 32 8.40 15.10 4.53
N THR A 33 7.13 15.07 4.09
CA THR A 33 6.50 16.24 3.49
C THR A 33 6.50 17.41 4.46
N LEU A 34 6.11 17.18 5.71
CA LEU A 34 6.05 18.21 6.75
C LEU A 34 7.44 18.74 7.13
N ASN A 35 8.44 17.87 7.28
CA ASN A 35 9.75 18.23 7.79
C ASN A 35 10.76 18.65 6.72
N LYS A 36 10.76 17.99 5.55
CA LYS A 36 11.75 18.19 4.48
C LYS A 36 11.15 18.80 3.20
N GLY A 37 9.82 18.86 3.11
CA GLY A 37 9.09 19.31 1.93
C GLY A 37 8.69 18.18 0.99
N ARG A 38 7.96 18.57 -0.07
CA ARG A 38 7.29 17.68 -1.01
C ARG A 38 8.25 16.74 -1.76
N ARG A 39 9.40 17.27 -2.26
CA ARG A 39 10.32 16.50 -3.11
C ARG A 39 10.91 15.26 -2.41
N PRO A 40 11.55 15.35 -1.23
CA PRO A 40 12.07 14.17 -0.52
C PRO A 40 11.00 13.13 -0.19
N ALA A 41 9.80 13.60 0.16
CA ALA A 41 8.66 12.74 0.44
C ALA A 41 8.19 11.99 -0.81
N LEU A 42 8.14 12.67 -1.96
CA LEU A 42 7.78 12.06 -3.23
C LEU A 42 8.78 10.96 -3.61
N PHE A 43 10.09 11.18 -3.45
CA PHE A 43 11.09 10.11 -3.70
C PHE A 43 10.88 8.90 -2.79
N THR A 44 10.41 9.11 -1.55
CA THR A 44 10.03 8.00 -0.67
C THR A 44 8.83 7.23 -1.22
N GLY A 45 7.80 7.92 -1.67
CA GLY A 45 6.64 7.31 -2.31
C GLY A 45 6.99 6.56 -3.60
N LEU A 46 7.88 7.10 -4.43
CA LEU A 46 8.37 6.43 -5.64
C LEU A 46 9.14 5.14 -5.31
N GLY A 47 9.93 5.14 -4.23
CA GLY A 47 10.57 3.92 -3.74
C GLY A 47 9.55 2.86 -3.31
N ALA A 48 8.51 3.27 -2.61
CA ALA A 48 7.40 2.38 -2.27
C ALA A 48 6.71 1.83 -3.51
N SER A 49 6.38 2.69 -4.49
CA SER A 49 5.77 2.27 -5.76
C SER A 49 6.60 1.25 -6.52
N LEU A 50 7.93 1.38 -6.51
CA LEU A 50 8.80 0.37 -7.14
C LEU A 50 8.68 -0.98 -6.43
N SER A 51 8.64 -0.99 -5.11
CA SER A 51 8.41 -2.22 -4.34
C SER A 51 7.05 -2.84 -4.65
N ASP A 52 5.99 -2.03 -4.68
CA ASP A 52 4.64 -2.46 -5.05
C ASP A 52 4.61 -3.08 -6.46
N MET A 53 5.31 -2.47 -7.42
CA MET A 53 5.43 -2.99 -8.78
C MET A 53 6.14 -4.33 -8.84
N ILE A 54 7.20 -4.53 -8.06
CA ILE A 54 7.89 -5.84 -7.97
C ILE A 54 6.92 -6.89 -7.44
N TYR A 55 6.17 -6.60 -6.38
CA TYR A 55 5.16 -7.51 -5.87
C TYR A 55 4.03 -7.79 -6.86
N CYS A 56 3.57 -6.77 -7.60
CA CYS A 56 2.58 -6.95 -8.68
C CYS A 56 3.11 -7.88 -9.78
N LEU A 57 4.37 -7.69 -10.21
CA LEU A 57 4.99 -8.54 -11.21
C LEU A 57 5.18 -9.99 -10.71
N LEU A 58 5.65 -10.17 -9.48
CA LEU A 58 5.80 -11.49 -8.87
C LEU A 58 4.45 -12.21 -8.78
N THR A 59 3.41 -11.49 -8.36
CA THR A 59 2.03 -12.02 -8.30
C THR A 59 1.55 -12.42 -9.69
N GLY A 60 1.76 -11.58 -10.70
CA GLY A 60 1.29 -11.83 -12.06
C GLY A 60 2.04 -12.95 -12.78
N LEU A 61 3.33 -13.13 -12.53
CA LEU A 61 4.14 -14.19 -13.13
C LEU A 61 3.98 -15.54 -12.42
N GLY A 62 3.65 -15.52 -11.13
CA GLY A 62 3.49 -16.71 -10.28
C GLY A 62 2.06 -17.23 -10.18
N LEU A 63 1.11 -16.66 -10.90
CA LEU A 63 -0.30 -16.76 -10.59
C LEU A 63 -0.86 -18.19 -10.60
N SER A 64 -0.43 -19.07 -11.53
CA SER A 64 -0.95 -20.45 -11.57
C SER A 64 -0.60 -21.23 -10.29
N PHE A 65 0.64 -21.17 -9.82
CA PHE A 65 1.06 -21.79 -8.56
C PHE A 65 0.46 -21.09 -7.34
N VAL A 66 0.38 -19.74 -7.40
CA VAL A 66 -0.12 -18.91 -6.30
C VAL A 66 -1.65 -19.00 -6.19
N THR A 67 -2.40 -19.06 -7.30
CA THR A 67 -3.86 -19.26 -7.26
C THR A 67 -4.22 -20.63 -6.68
N ASP A 68 -3.58 -21.71 -7.13
CA ASP A 68 -3.81 -23.06 -6.61
C ASP A 68 -3.52 -23.14 -5.10
N PHE A 69 -2.42 -22.51 -4.67
CA PHE A 69 -2.05 -22.44 -3.26
C PHE A 69 -3.05 -21.61 -2.44
N ILE A 70 -3.53 -20.48 -2.98
CA ILE A 70 -4.49 -19.60 -2.31
C ILE A 70 -5.86 -20.26 -2.23
N GLU A 71 -6.35 -20.84 -3.32
CA GLU A 71 -7.63 -21.53 -3.33
C GLU A 71 -7.64 -22.70 -2.34
N SER A 72 -6.54 -23.46 -2.28
CA SER A 72 -6.39 -24.58 -1.34
C SER A 72 -6.26 -24.14 0.13
N ASN A 73 -5.81 -22.90 0.40
CA ASN A 73 -5.53 -22.41 1.74
C ASN A 73 -6.22 -21.09 2.08
N GLN A 74 -7.28 -20.74 1.37
CA GLN A 74 -7.94 -19.43 1.46
C GLN A 74 -8.29 -19.04 2.90
N SER A 75 -8.92 -19.93 3.66
CA SER A 75 -9.35 -19.67 5.04
C SER A 75 -8.17 -19.45 5.98
N VAL A 76 -7.11 -20.24 5.84
CA VAL A 76 -5.89 -20.12 6.65
C VAL A 76 -5.17 -18.80 6.35
N LEU A 77 -5.02 -18.48 5.07
CA LEU A 77 -4.39 -17.23 4.63
C LEU A 77 -5.19 -16.01 5.09
N GLN A 78 -6.52 -16.08 5.04
CA GLN A 78 -7.41 -15.03 5.52
C GLN A 78 -7.26 -14.80 7.02
N ILE A 79 -7.18 -15.87 7.82
CA ILE A 79 -6.97 -15.75 9.28
C ILE A 79 -5.59 -15.16 9.56
N ILE A 80 -4.54 -15.69 8.93
CA ILE A 80 -3.16 -15.20 9.11
C ILE A 80 -3.07 -13.72 8.74
N GLY A 81 -3.56 -13.33 7.57
CA GLY A 81 -3.57 -11.95 7.11
C GLY A 81 -4.33 -11.03 8.07
N SER A 82 -5.48 -11.50 8.59
CA SER A 82 -6.28 -10.74 9.55
C SER A 82 -5.58 -10.56 10.89
N VAL A 83 -4.89 -11.58 11.40
CA VAL A 83 -4.08 -11.49 12.62
C VAL A 83 -2.95 -10.47 12.46
N PHE A 84 -2.26 -10.47 11.31
CA PHE A 84 -1.24 -9.47 11.01
C PHE A 84 -1.82 -8.05 10.93
N LEU A 85 -2.99 -7.89 10.28
CA LEU A 85 -3.71 -6.61 10.22
C LEU A 85 -4.07 -6.11 11.62
N ALA A 86 -4.55 -7.02 12.50
CA ALA A 86 -4.83 -6.69 13.90
C ALA A 86 -3.58 -6.22 14.64
N ALA A 87 -2.48 -6.97 14.53
CA ALA A 87 -1.21 -6.64 15.16
C ALA A 87 -0.71 -5.26 14.69
N TYR A 88 -0.81 -4.99 13.39
CA TYR A 88 -0.42 -3.70 12.82
C TYR A 88 -1.34 -2.55 13.27
N ALA A 89 -2.65 -2.78 13.34
CA ALA A 89 -3.61 -1.81 13.85
C ALA A 89 -3.34 -1.46 15.32
N VAL A 90 -3.05 -2.48 16.16
CA VAL A 90 -2.64 -2.27 17.56
C VAL A 90 -1.33 -1.47 17.62
N TYR A 91 -0.35 -1.80 16.76
CA TYR A 91 0.89 -1.03 16.66
C TYR A 91 0.61 0.46 16.38
N LEU A 92 -0.25 0.78 15.41
CA LEU A 92 -0.64 2.15 15.09
C LEU A 92 -1.37 2.84 16.26
N PHE A 93 -2.18 2.09 17.02
CA PHE A 93 -2.89 2.61 18.19
C PHE A 93 -1.95 3.00 19.33
N VAL A 94 -0.95 2.16 19.59
CA VAL A 94 -0.01 2.32 20.71
C VAL A 94 1.08 3.34 20.39
N HIS A 95 1.53 3.38 19.10
CA HIS A 95 2.61 4.29 18.70
C HIS A 95 2.08 5.71 18.51
N ASN A 96 2.55 6.59 19.39
CA ASN A 96 2.24 8.02 19.32
C ASN A 96 3.13 8.70 18.26
N PRO A 97 2.58 9.24 17.17
CA PRO A 97 3.34 9.91 16.13
C PRO A 97 4.06 11.19 16.63
N SER A 98 3.67 11.72 17.78
CA SER A 98 4.31 12.90 18.38
C SER A 98 5.79 12.67 18.68
N ARG A 99 6.20 11.46 19.06
CA ARG A 99 7.61 11.14 19.30
C ARG A 99 8.45 11.10 18.02
N GLN A 100 7.81 10.82 16.88
CA GLN A 100 8.49 10.74 15.58
C GLN A 100 8.67 12.12 14.93
N LEU A 101 7.77 13.08 15.21
CA LEU A 101 7.91 14.47 14.75
C LEU A 101 9.00 15.24 15.52
N ALA A 102 9.34 14.79 16.72
CA ALA A 102 10.36 15.39 17.57
C ALA A 102 11.79 14.91 17.26
N THR A 103 11.99 14.03 16.30
CA THR A 103 13.34 13.60 15.90
C THR A 103 14.08 14.72 15.17
N PRO A 104 15.41 14.90 15.46
CA PRO A 104 16.18 16.05 15.01
C PRO A 104 16.18 16.17 13.49
N LYS A 105 16.26 17.43 13.01
CA LYS A 105 16.48 17.79 11.60
C LYS A 105 17.46 16.81 10.97
N LEU A 106 16.94 15.80 10.26
CA LEU A 106 17.77 14.88 9.51
C LEU A 106 18.56 15.72 8.49
N LYS A 107 19.90 15.74 8.65
CA LYS A 107 20.82 16.36 7.71
C LYS A 107 20.44 15.98 6.31
N SER A 108 20.62 16.90 5.35
CA SER A 108 20.38 16.76 3.91
C SER A 108 20.68 15.34 3.41
N ASN A 109 19.67 14.50 3.37
CA ASN A 109 19.79 13.16 2.81
C ASN A 109 19.56 13.25 1.31
N THR A 110 20.42 12.61 0.56
CA THR A 110 20.28 12.45 -0.88
C THR A 110 18.93 11.82 -1.21
N TYR A 111 18.24 12.28 -2.23
CA TYR A 111 16.96 11.72 -2.71
C TYR A 111 16.98 10.19 -2.87
N LEU A 112 18.16 9.65 -3.24
CA LEU A 112 18.39 8.21 -3.33
C LEU A 112 18.18 7.48 -1.99
N ARG A 113 18.60 8.07 -0.88
CA ARG A 113 18.37 7.50 0.45
C ARG A 113 16.89 7.56 0.84
N ASP A 114 16.19 8.62 0.47
CA ASP A 114 14.77 8.75 0.72
C ASP A 114 13.97 7.71 -0.11
N PHE A 115 14.36 7.51 -1.38
CA PHE A 115 13.83 6.46 -2.26
C PHE A 115 14.11 5.06 -1.69
N GLY A 116 15.37 4.75 -1.37
CA GLY A 116 15.75 3.44 -0.82
C GLY A 116 15.04 3.13 0.51
N THR A 117 14.82 4.15 1.33
CA THR A 117 14.04 3.96 2.57
C THR A 117 12.59 3.59 2.25
N GLY A 118 11.95 4.28 1.30
CA GLY A 118 10.59 3.96 0.86
C GLY A 118 10.50 2.54 0.31
N PHE A 119 11.43 2.18 -0.57
CA PHE A 119 11.53 0.85 -1.15
C PHE A 119 11.66 -0.24 -0.07
N LEU A 120 12.65 -0.12 0.81
CA LEU A 120 12.94 -1.14 1.83
C LEU A 120 11.80 -1.30 2.83
N PHE A 121 11.19 -0.20 3.28
CA PHE A 121 10.07 -0.26 4.22
C PHE A 121 8.84 -0.94 3.61
N THR A 122 8.58 -0.71 2.33
CA THR A 122 7.46 -1.35 1.62
C THR A 122 7.81 -2.80 1.30
N PHE A 123 9.02 -3.06 0.82
CA PHE A 123 9.49 -4.41 0.46
C PHE A 123 9.60 -5.35 1.68
N ALA A 124 9.90 -4.82 2.85
CA ALA A 124 9.91 -5.60 4.08
C ALA A 124 8.51 -5.98 4.60
N ASN A 125 7.43 -5.54 3.94
CA ASN A 125 6.05 -5.83 4.35
C ASN A 125 5.41 -6.91 3.47
N PRO A 126 5.43 -8.18 3.86
CA PRO A 126 4.88 -9.27 3.06
C PRO A 126 3.35 -9.20 2.90
N LEU A 127 2.65 -8.45 3.76
CA LEU A 127 1.19 -8.31 3.69
C LEU A 127 0.71 -7.63 2.41
N ILE A 128 1.57 -6.83 1.77
CA ILE A 128 1.28 -6.21 0.48
C ILE A 128 1.01 -7.25 -0.59
N LEU A 129 1.70 -8.39 -0.56
CA LEU A 129 1.49 -9.47 -1.51
C LEU A 129 0.04 -9.99 -1.46
N PHE A 130 -0.46 -10.30 -0.26
CA PHE A 130 -1.84 -10.78 -0.09
C PHE A 130 -2.86 -9.72 -0.51
N PHE A 131 -2.58 -8.47 -0.25
CA PHE A 131 -3.45 -7.37 -0.66
C PHE A 131 -3.50 -7.22 -2.19
N ILE A 132 -2.35 -7.34 -2.87
CA ILE A 132 -2.26 -7.30 -4.34
C ILE A 132 -3.02 -8.48 -4.96
N ILE A 133 -2.87 -9.69 -4.41
CA ILE A 133 -3.61 -10.87 -4.86
C ILE A 133 -5.12 -10.63 -4.77
N GLY A 134 -5.59 -10.11 -3.63
CA GLY A 134 -7.00 -9.77 -3.45
C GLY A 134 -7.50 -8.72 -4.46
N LEU A 135 -6.69 -7.71 -4.76
CA LEU A 135 -7.03 -6.71 -5.77
C LEU A 135 -7.02 -7.31 -7.19
N PHE A 136 -6.03 -8.13 -7.54
CA PHE A 136 -5.97 -8.79 -8.84
C PHE A 136 -7.19 -9.68 -9.07
N ALA A 137 -7.60 -10.45 -8.05
CA ALA A 137 -8.81 -11.24 -8.09
C ALA A 137 -10.06 -10.36 -8.19
N ARG A 138 -10.16 -9.30 -7.39
CA ARG A 138 -11.33 -8.39 -7.37
C ARG A 138 -11.55 -7.67 -8.70
N PHE A 139 -10.47 -7.28 -9.39
CA PHE A 139 -10.52 -6.57 -10.66
C PHE A 139 -10.38 -7.49 -11.87
N SER A 140 -10.30 -8.81 -11.68
CA SER A 140 -10.07 -9.80 -12.74
C SER A 140 -8.91 -9.38 -13.66
N PHE A 141 -7.82 -8.89 -13.04
CA PHE A 141 -6.71 -8.25 -13.75
C PHE A 141 -5.94 -9.23 -14.64
N LEU A 142 -5.94 -10.52 -14.28
CA LEU A 142 -5.23 -11.59 -14.97
C LEU A 142 -6.25 -12.56 -15.58
N ALA A 143 -6.97 -12.10 -16.60
CA ALA A 143 -7.90 -12.98 -17.34
C ALA A 143 -7.15 -13.81 -18.39
N PRO A 144 -7.56 -15.08 -18.63
CA PRO A 144 -6.90 -15.97 -19.61
C PRO A 144 -6.88 -15.43 -21.03
N GLU A 145 -7.77 -14.49 -21.35
CA GLU A 145 -7.94 -13.87 -22.67
C GLU A 145 -6.93 -12.74 -22.93
N CYS A 146 -6.09 -12.39 -21.93
CA CYS A 146 -5.13 -11.32 -22.03
C CYS A 146 -3.95 -11.68 -22.92
N GLN A 147 -3.67 -10.84 -23.91
CA GLN A 147 -2.44 -10.87 -24.69
C GLN A 147 -1.32 -10.07 -23.97
N ALA A 148 -0.07 -10.30 -24.35
CA ALA A 148 1.09 -9.68 -23.71
C ALA A 148 1.02 -8.14 -23.61
N TYR A 149 0.48 -7.47 -24.62
CA TYR A 149 0.36 -6.01 -24.60
C TYR A 149 -0.70 -5.49 -23.61
N HIS A 150 -1.73 -6.29 -23.29
CA HIS A 150 -2.70 -5.96 -22.25
C HIS A 150 -2.04 -5.94 -20.88
N TYR A 151 -1.17 -6.93 -20.60
CA TYR A 151 -0.41 -6.97 -19.35
C TYR A 151 0.53 -5.77 -19.22
N VAL A 152 1.27 -5.47 -20.28
CA VAL A 152 2.18 -4.30 -20.28
C VAL A 152 1.40 -3.01 -19.99
N ALA A 153 0.29 -2.78 -20.69
CA ALA A 153 -0.57 -1.61 -20.48
C ALA A 153 -1.14 -1.57 -19.05
N GLY A 154 -1.60 -2.73 -18.54
CA GLY A 154 -2.10 -2.86 -17.18
C GLY A 154 -1.06 -2.54 -16.12
N TYR A 155 0.14 -3.10 -16.22
CA TYR A 155 1.23 -2.82 -15.27
C TYR A 155 1.71 -1.37 -15.33
N LEU A 156 1.81 -0.78 -16.52
CA LEU A 156 2.10 0.65 -16.66
C LEU A 156 1.02 1.51 -15.99
N SER A 157 -0.24 1.09 -16.09
CA SER A 157 -1.36 1.78 -15.43
C SER A 157 -1.32 1.62 -13.92
N ILE A 158 -0.90 0.45 -13.37
CA ILE A 158 -0.64 0.26 -11.94
C ILE A 158 0.42 1.26 -11.47
N ALA A 159 1.55 1.33 -12.18
CA ALA A 159 2.61 2.27 -11.85
C ALA A 159 2.12 3.73 -11.88
N ALA A 160 1.34 4.11 -12.90
CA ALA A 160 0.75 5.44 -13.02
C ALA A 160 -0.20 5.75 -11.85
N GLY A 161 -1.04 4.81 -11.44
CA GLY A 161 -1.94 4.94 -10.30
C GLY A 161 -1.20 5.16 -8.97
N ALA A 162 -0.16 4.35 -8.71
CA ALA A 162 0.68 4.48 -7.53
C ALA A 162 1.42 5.83 -7.47
N ILE A 163 2.01 6.25 -8.58
CA ILE A 163 2.69 7.56 -8.69
C ILE A 163 1.68 8.69 -8.49
N CYS A 164 0.52 8.61 -9.13
CA CYS A 164 -0.55 9.60 -8.98
C CYS A 164 -0.97 9.75 -7.51
N TRP A 165 -1.12 8.64 -6.78
CA TRP A 165 -1.43 8.65 -5.37
C TRP A 165 -0.40 9.43 -4.54
N TRP A 166 0.90 9.14 -4.70
CA TRP A 166 1.95 9.84 -3.96
C TRP A 166 2.09 11.31 -4.34
N LEU A 167 1.84 11.64 -5.61
CA LEU A 167 1.77 13.04 -6.05
C LEU A 167 0.64 13.80 -5.36
N LEU A 168 -0.55 13.18 -5.27
CA LEU A 168 -1.72 13.76 -4.59
C LEU A 168 -1.45 13.92 -3.09
N VAL A 169 -1.03 12.86 -2.41
CA VAL A 169 -0.76 12.89 -0.96
C VAL A 169 0.27 13.96 -0.62
N THR A 170 1.43 13.95 -1.31
CA THR A 170 2.48 14.94 -1.03
C THR A 170 2.05 16.36 -1.36
N PHE A 171 1.23 16.56 -2.39
CA PHE A 171 0.69 17.88 -2.75
C PHE A 171 -0.28 18.39 -1.67
N PHE A 172 -1.25 17.57 -1.26
CA PHE A 172 -2.22 17.98 -0.24
C PHE A 172 -1.57 18.24 1.12
N ILE A 173 -0.65 17.37 1.54
CA ILE A 173 0.07 17.54 2.81
C ILE A 173 0.94 18.80 2.79
N ASP A 174 1.61 19.09 1.69
CA ASP A 174 2.42 20.31 1.55
C ASP A 174 1.55 21.58 1.60
N LYS A 175 0.38 21.55 0.95
CA LYS A 175 -0.57 22.67 0.95
C LYS A 175 -1.16 22.97 2.34
N VAL A 176 -1.43 21.93 3.13
CA VAL A 176 -1.98 22.08 4.49
C VAL A 176 -0.90 22.07 5.58
N ARG A 177 0.36 22.09 5.21
CA ARG A 177 1.52 21.98 6.11
C ARG A 177 1.48 22.97 7.27
N SER A 178 1.00 24.18 7.04
CA SER A 178 0.86 25.21 8.07
C SER A 178 -0.21 24.91 9.13
N HIS A 179 -1.17 24.06 8.82
CA HIS A 179 -2.28 23.65 9.69
C HIS A 179 -2.09 22.28 10.32
N PHE A 180 -1.08 21.53 9.87
CA PHE A 180 -0.84 20.16 10.36
C PHE A 180 -0.07 20.22 11.70
N ASN A 181 -0.74 19.76 12.74
CA ASN A 181 -0.13 19.60 14.05
C ASN A 181 -0.08 18.10 14.44
N VAL A 182 0.67 17.80 15.50
CA VAL A 182 0.84 16.46 16.07
C VAL A 182 -0.51 15.79 16.39
N ARG A 183 -1.51 16.60 16.80
CA ARG A 183 -2.84 16.11 17.16
C ARG A 183 -3.59 15.57 15.94
N SER A 184 -3.48 16.25 14.80
CA SER A 184 -4.11 15.79 13.55
C SER A 184 -3.55 14.46 13.09
N MET A 185 -2.23 14.26 13.18
CA MET A 185 -1.60 12.98 12.83
C MET A 185 -2.02 11.86 13.78
N TRP A 186 -2.15 12.15 15.07
CA TRP A 186 -2.63 11.19 16.05
C TRP A 186 -4.07 10.74 15.76
N ILE A 187 -4.95 11.68 15.39
CA ILE A 187 -6.34 11.38 15.01
C ILE A 187 -6.37 10.51 13.75
N ILE A 188 -5.62 10.87 12.72
CA ILE A 188 -5.54 10.11 11.47
C ILE A 188 -5.08 8.66 11.75
N ASN A 189 -4.00 8.48 12.51
CA ASN A 189 -3.54 7.15 12.87
C ASN A 189 -4.60 6.32 13.62
N ARG A 190 -5.35 6.95 14.51
CA ARG A 190 -6.43 6.27 15.23
C ARG A 190 -7.59 5.86 14.32
N ILE A 191 -7.98 6.73 13.40
CA ILE A 191 -9.02 6.40 12.42
C ILE A 191 -8.59 5.21 11.58
N ILE A 192 -7.35 5.25 11.03
CA ILE A 192 -6.80 4.15 10.22
C ILE A 192 -6.73 2.86 11.04
N ALA A 193 -6.19 2.92 12.26
CA ALA A 193 -6.10 1.77 13.13
C ALA A 193 -7.48 1.17 13.45
N SER A 194 -8.50 2.00 13.68
CA SER A 194 -9.87 1.54 13.92
C SER A 194 -10.45 0.81 12.70
N VAL A 195 -10.25 1.35 11.50
CA VAL A 195 -10.70 0.72 10.25
C VAL A 195 -9.99 -0.62 10.05
N LEU A 196 -8.67 -0.68 10.23
CA LEU A 196 -7.90 -1.91 10.10
C LEU A 196 -8.30 -2.97 11.13
N LEU A 197 -8.61 -2.57 12.37
CA LEU A 197 -9.13 -3.48 13.40
C LEU A 197 -10.49 -4.06 13.01
N LEU A 198 -11.39 -3.23 12.50
CA LEU A 198 -12.70 -3.70 12.03
C LEU A 198 -12.54 -4.68 10.86
N MET A 199 -11.71 -4.36 9.87
CA MET A 199 -11.42 -5.25 8.75
C MET A 199 -10.80 -6.57 9.22
N SER A 200 -9.88 -6.52 10.17
CA SER A 200 -9.26 -7.70 10.76
C SER A 200 -10.28 -8.60 11.48
N LEU A 201 -11.17 -8.02 12.30
CA LEU A 201 -12.24 -8.76 12.97
C LEU A 201 -13.15 -9.48 11.97
N VAL A 202 -13.60 -8.76 10.93
CA VAL A 202 -14.40 -9.35 9.85
C VAL A 202 -13.63 -10.49 9.17
N GLY A 203 -12.35 -10.29 8.84
CA GLY A 203 -11.53 -11.31 8.19
C GLY A 203 -11.30 -12.55 9.05
N VAL A 204 -11.12 -12.41 10.37
CA VAL A 204 -11.02 -13.57 11.29
C VAL A 204 -12.34 -14.33 11.34
N ILE A 205 -13.46 -13.62 11.53
CA ILE A 205 -14.79 -14.26 11.63
C ILE A 205 -15.11 -15.01 10.35
N THR A 206 -14.94 -14.39 9.19
CA THR A 206 -15.20 -15.03 7.89
C THR A 206 -14.26 -16.19 7.61
N GLY A 207 -12.98 -16.07 7.97
CA GLY A 207 -11.98 -17.13 7.82
C GLY A 207 -12.30 -18.35 8.70
N ILE A 208 -12.73 -18.15 9.96
CA ILE A 208 -13.15 -19.23 10.85
C ILE A 208 -14.44 -19.90 10.33
N HIS A 209 -15.41 -19.08 9.88
CA HIS A 209 -16.67 -19.62 9.35
C HIS A 209 -16.48 -20.47 8.08
N ALA A 210 -15.42 -20.21 7.31
CA ALA A 210 -15.08 -20.98 6.12
C ALA A 210 -14.27 -22.26 6.42
N LEU A 211 -13.82 -22.46 7.67
CA LEU A 211 -13.13 -23.67 8.13
C LEU A 211 -14.06 -24.70 8.77
N ILE A 212 -15.25 -24.24 9.19
CA ILE A 212 -16.31 -25.07 9.82
C ILE A 212 -17.31 -25.49 8.74
#